data_0cf9607c5aa2fecee3157fdfa845ef55
#
_entry.id   0cf9607c5aa2fecee3157fdfa845ef55
#
_cell.length_a   1.000
_cell.length_b   1.000
_cell.length_c   1.000
_cell.angle_alpha   90.00
_cell.angle_beta   90.00
_cell.angle_gamma   90.00
#
_symmetry.space_group_name_H-M   'P 1'
#
loop_
_entity.id
_entity.type
_entity.pdbx_description
1 polymer ?
#
loop_
_entity_poly.entity_id
_entity_poly.type
_entity_poly.pdbx_seq_one_letter_code
_entity_poly.pdbx_strand_id
1 'polypeptide(L)'
;MKEQMLQNVAEKLRSEGKSEKEINEVVEKLDEFTDEEPDSVDTVTNFTNSISMILSNKLIKNGYDADEVGLMSTEQKMDLLADAEMTAVFVADIAHMPRVMWLADYLMPDNFRLVFVESRTDLDEDALQKSMKREERSLNLTRNWLPNQMGTRNPAKVGELADKAYWGKDSISNKEINDSIQQAK
;
A
#
# COMPACT_ATOMS: atom_id res chain seq x y z
N MET A 1 8.71 11.88 -0.43
CA MET A 1 8.74 10.56 -1.16
C MET A 1 8.13 10.69 -2.55
N LYS A 2 6.96 11.31 -2.72
CA LYS A 2 6.26 11.56 -4.00
C LYS A 2 7.15 12.30 -5.03
N GLU A 3 7.77 13.41 -4.62
CA GLU A 3 8.65 14.18 -5.50
C GLU A 3 9.81 13.36 -6.08
N GLN A 4 10.45 12.53 -5.24
CA GLN A 4 11.55 11.68 -5.68
C GLN A 4 11.07 10.61 -6.68
N MET A 5 9.88 10.05 -6.47
CA MET A 5 9.28 9.09 -7.38
C MET A 5 8.99 9.75 -8.75
N LEU A 6 8.40 10.94 -8.76
CA LEU A 6 8.11 11.68 -9.99
C LEU A 6 9.40 12.03 -10.75
N GLN A 7 10.46 12.43 -10.06
CA GLN A 7 11.79 12.66 -10.64
C GLN A 7 12.35 11.38 -11.27
N ASN A 8 12.31 10.27 -10.57
CA ASN A 8 12.82 8.99 -11.07
C ASN A 8 12.07 8.54 -12.34
N VAL A 9 10.74 8.75 -12.40
CA VAL A 9 9.94 8.47 -13.58
C VAL A 9 10.35 9.38 -14.74
N ALA A 10 10.51 10.68 -14.49
CA ALA A 10 10.94 11.63 -15.51
C ALA A 10 12.33 11.27 -16.09
N GLU A 11 13.29 10.94 -15.23
CA GLU A 11 14.63 10.51 -15.65
C GLU A 11 14.59 9.22 -16.48
N LYS A 12 13.79 8.25 -16.07
CA LYS A 12 13.60 7.01 -16.82
C LYS A 12 13.05 7.29 -18.23
N LEU A 13 12.00 8.10 -18.34
CA LEU A 13 11.39 8.46 -19.63
C LEU A 13 12.38 9.22 -20.53
N ARG A 14 13.23 10.10 -19.95
CA ARG A 14 14.33 10.74 -20.69
C ARG A 14 15.33 9.73 -21.24
N SER A 15 15.70 8.76 -20.41
CA SER A 15 16.63 7.69 -20.82
C SER A 15 16.07 6.81 -21.94
N GLU A 16 14.75 6.70 -22.02
CA GLU A 16 14.01 6.00 -23.08
C GLU A 16 13.78 6.85 -24.34
N GLY A 17 14.29 8.10 -24.35
CA GLY A 17 14.21 9.00 -25.50
C GLY A 17 12.86 9.68 -25.69
N LYS A 18 12.03 9.74 -24.65
CA LYS A 18 10.77 10.48 -24.67
C LYS A 18 11.02 11.98 -24.72
N SER A 19 10.13 12.70 -25.39
CA SER A 19 10.17 14.17 -25.43
C SER A 19 9.77 14.77 -24.08
N GLU A 20 10.28 15.96 -23.75
CA GLU A 20 9.90 16.66 -22.50
C GLU A 20 8.39 16.89 -22.41
N LYS A 21 7.68 17.04 -23.53
CA LYS A 21 6.23 17.15 -23.53
C LYS A 21 5.56 15.86 -23.06
N GLU A 22 5.96 14.71 -23.59
CA GLU A 22 5.42 13.40 -23.18
C GLU A 22 5.77 13.11 -21.70
N ILE A 23 6.96 13.50 -21.27
CA ILE A 23 7.40 13.35 -19.87
C ILE A 23 6.51 14.16 -18.93
N ASN A 24 6.31 15.44 -19.24
CA ASN A 24 5.47 16.31 -18.43
C ASN A 24 4.01 15.82 -18.37
N GLU A 25 3.44 15.38 -19.49
CA GLU A 25 2.09 14.81 -19.53
C GLU A 25 1.96 13.55 -18.64
N VAL A 26 2.99 12.71 -18.58
CA VAL A 26 3.00 11.51 -17.73
C VAL A 26 3.19 11.90 -16.26
N VAL A 27 4.12 12.81 -15.99
CA VAL A 27 4.42 13.26 -14.61
C VAL A 27 3.23 14.00 -14.01
N GLU A 28 2.58 14.92 -14.75
CA GLU A 28 1.37 15.61 -14.30
C GLU A 28 0.24 14.62 -13.98
N LYS A 29 0.00 13.63 -14.84
CA LYS A 29 -1.00 12.59 -14.56
C LYS A 29 -0.64 11.76 -13.32
N LEU A 30 0.62 11.36 -13.16
CA LEU A 30 1.05 10.63 -11.98
C LEU A 30 0.92 11.48 -10.72
N ASP A 31 1.23 12.77 -10.79
CA ASP A 31 1.08 13.69 -9.68
C ASP A 31 -0.39 13.83 -9.24
N GLU A 32 -1.33 13.90 -10.19
CA GLU A 32 -2.77 13.90 -9.93
C GLU A 32 -3.28 12.62 -9.27
N PHE A 33 -2.66 11.47 -9.58
CA PHE A 33 -3.10 10.16 -9.11
C PHE A 33 -2.28 9.60 -7.95
N THR A 34 -1.20 10.30 -7.56
CA THR A 34 -0.33 9.86 -6.46
C THR A 34 -0.60 10.69 -5.23
N ASP A 35 -1.23 10.08 -4.25
CA ASP A 35 -1.43 10.66 -2.93
C ASP A 35 -0.38 10.08 -1.96
N GLU A 36 0.13 10.90 -1.05
CA GLU A 36 0.96 10.46 0.06
C GLU A 36 0.07 10.17 1.26
N GLU A 37 0.26 9.02 1.87
CA GLU A 37 -0.40 8.64 3.11
C GLU A 37 0.56 8.89 4.28
N PRO A 38 0.35 9.99 5.08
CA PRO A 38 1.31 10.41 6.09
C PRO A 38 1.14 9.72 7.45
N ASP A 39 0.00 9.07 7.68
CA ASP A 39 -0.41 8.64 9.02
C ASP A 39 -0.06 7.18 9.34
N SER A 40 0.55 6.48 8.39
CA SER A 40 0.89 5.07 8.58
C SER A 40 2.21 4.86 9.29
N VAL A 41 2.19 3.94 10.23
CA VAL A 41 3.38 3.54 11.01
C VAL A 41 3.97 2.21 10.57
N ASP A 42 3.26 1.45 9.75
CA ASP A 42 3.69 0.15 9.23
C ASP A 42 3.02 -0.15 7.87
N THR A 43 3.47 -1.24 7.24
CA THR A 43 2.99 -1.59 5.89
C THR A 43 1.50 -1.97 5.85
N VAL A 44 0.93 -2.53 6.92
CA VAL A 44 -0.49 -2.94 6.94
C VAL A 44 -1.38 -1.72 7.05
N THR A 45 -1.08 -0.81 8.00
CA THR A 45 -1.82 0.45 8.14
C THR A 45 -1.67 1.33 6.90
N ASN A 46 -0.49 1.35 6.28
CA ASN A 46 -0.27 2.03 4.99
C ASN A 46 -1.24 1.50 3.92
N PHE A 47 -1.38 0.18 3.78
CA PHE A 47 -2.32 -0.40 2.82
C PHE A 47 -3.77 -0.02 3.12
N THR A 48 -4.22 -0.16 4.37
CA THR A 48 -5.63 0.10 4.73
C THR A 48 -6.00 1.57 4.59
N ASN A 49 -5.09 2.48 4.97
CA ASN A 49 -5.28 3.92 4.81
C ASN A 49 -5.27 4.33 3.33
N SER A 50 -4.33 3.79 2.55
CA SER A 50 -4.28 4.03 1.11
C SER A 50 -5.54 3.55 0.40
N ILE A 51 -6.09 2.39 0.76
CA ILE A 51 -7.37 1.91 0.22
C ILE A 51 -8.48 2.93 0.53
N SER A 52 -8.62 3.36 1.78
CA SER A 52 -9.64 4.35 2.17
C SER A 52 -9.50 5.66 1.38
N MET A 53 -8.27 6.13 1.19
CA MET A 53 -7.97 7.35 0.45
C MET A 53 -8.30 7.21 -1.04
N ILE A 54 -7.91 6.10 -1.68
CA ILE A 54 -8.23 5.81 -3.09
C ILE A 54 -9.76 5.79 -3.32
N LEU A 55 -10.50 5.13 -2.41
CA LEU A 55 -11.97 5.07 -2.48
C LEU A 55 -12.58 6.46 -2.31
N SER A 56 -12.08 7.27 -1.36
CA SER A 56 -12.53 8.65 -1.15
C SER A 56 -12.36 9.49 -2.40
N ASN A 57 -11.16 9.49 -2.97
CA ASN A 57 -10.85 10.25 -4.18
C ASN A 57 -11.72 9.83 -5.37
N LYS A 58 -12.01 8.53 -5.49
CA LYS A 58 -12.91 8.04 -6.54
C LYS A 58 -14.34 8.54 -6.36
N LEU A 59 -14.86 8.54 -5.14
CA LEU A 59 -16.21 9.06 -4.84
C LEU A 59 -16.30 10.56 -5.12
N ILE A 60 -15.32 11.34 -4.68
CA ILE A 60 -15.27 12.79 -4.95
C ILE A 60 -15.22 13.06 -6.46
N LYS A 61 -14.40 12.33 -7.21
CA LYS A 61 -14.37 12.41 -8.68
C LYS A 61 -15.70 12.01 -9.35
N ASN A 62 -16.47 11.16 -8.71
CA ASN A 62 -17.83 10.80 -9.16
C ASN A 62 -18.90 11.82 -8.73
N GLY A 63 -18.54 12.92 -8.07
CA GLY A 63 -19.43 14.03 -7.71
C GLY A 63 -20.02 13.98 -6.30
N TYR A 64 -19.53 13.07 -5.44
CA TYR A 64 -19.91 13.09 -4.02
C TYR A 64 -19.24 14.27 -3.31
N ASP A 65 -19.93 14.82 -2.31
CA ASP A 65 -19.39 15.90 -1.48
C ASP A 65 -18.20 15.41 -0.64
N ALA A 66 -17.14 16.22 -0.58
CA ALA A 66 -15.89 15.83 0.10
C ALA A 66 -16.06 15.67 1.62
N ASP A 67 -16.89 16.52 2.25
CA ASP A 67 -17.15 16.45 3.68
C ASP A 67 -17.99 15.21 4.02
N GLU A 68 -18.99 14.89 3.20
CA GLU A 68 -19.77 13.65 3.33
C GLU A 68 -18.88 12.41 3.16
N VAL A 69 -18.02 12.39 2.15
CA VAL A 69 -17.07 11.28 1.91
C VAL A 69 -16.08 11.15 3.08
N GLY A 70 -15.64 12.27 3.66
CA GLY A 70 -14.76 12.28 4.83
C GLY A 70 -15.37 11.61 6.07
N LEU A 71 -16.70 11.63 6.20
CA LEU A 71 -17.43 11.01 7.30
C LEU A 71 -17.76 9.52 7.07
N MET A 72 -17.62 9.03 5.84
CA MET A 72 -17.90 7.62 5.50
C MET A 72 -16.81 6.68 6.00
N SER A 73 -17.22 5.53 6.51
CA SER A 73 -16.30 4.42 6.76
C SER A 73 -15.76 3.84 5.45
N THR A 74 -14.61 3.18 5.50
CA THR A 74 -14.04 2.48 4.34
C THR A 74 -15.03 1.44 3.76
N GLU A 75 -15.78 0.76 4.62
CA GLU A 75 -16.81 -0.21 4.20
C GLU A 75 -17.93 0.46 3.39
N GLN A 76 -18.45 1.59 3.86
CA GLN A 76 -19.46 2.37 3.12
C GLN A 76 -18.94 2.85 1.75
N LYS A 77 -17.68 3.28 1.68
CA LYS A 77 -17.03 3.68 0.42
C LYS A 77 -16.89 2.49 -0.54
N MET A 78 -16.52 1.31 -0.02
CA MET A 78 -16.45 0.08 -0.79
C MET A 78 -17.80 -0.32 -1.37
N ASP A 79 -18.87 -0.27 -0.57
CA ASP A 79 -20.23 -0.61 -1.00
C ASP A 79 -20.70 0.32 -2.13
N LEU A 80 -20.44 1.63 -2.01
CA LEU A 80 -20.81 2.61 -3.06
C LEU A 80 -20.03 2.43 -4.37
N LEU A 81 -18.87 1.81 -4.31
CA LEU A 81 -17.99 1.58 -5.47
C LEU A 81 -17.92 0.10 -5.87
N ALA A 82 -18.79 -0.77 -5.34
CA ALA A 82 -18.73 -2.21 -5.58
C ALA A 82 -18.80 -2.59 -7.06
N ASP A 83 -19.59 -1.86 -7.86
CA ASP A 83 -19.74 -2.09 -9.32
C ASP A 83 -18.71 -1.29 -10.16
N ALA A 84 -17.84 -0.51 -9.53
CA ALA A 84 -16.85 0.29 -10.25
C ALA A 84 -15.59 -0.53 -10.51
N GLU A 85 -15.20 -0.72 -11.78
CA GLU A 85 -13.87 -1.23 -12.09
C GLU A 85 -12.81 -0.17 -11.77
N MET A 86 -11.85 -0.54 -10.94
CA MET A 86 -10.76 0.32 -10.53
C MET A 86 -9.41 -0.33 -10.83
N THR A 87 -8.39 0.48 -11.03
CA THR A 87 -7.01 -0.01 -11.16
C THR A 87 -6.17 0.61 -10.07
N ALA A 88 -5.49 -0.24 -9.29
CA ALA A 88 -4.49 0.18 -8.32
C ALA A 88 -3.10 -0.17 -8.84
N VAL A 89 -2.21 0.81 -8.84
CA VAL A 89 -0.80 0.63 -9.23
C VAL A 89 0.06 0.71 -7.98
N PHE A 90 0.77 -0.37 -7.69
CA PHE A 90 1.70 -0.45 -6.58
C PHE A 90 3.12 -0.31 -7.10
N VAL A 91 3.86 0.64 -6.54
CA VAL A 91 5.28 0.86 -6.85
C VAL A 91 6.08 0.56 -5.60
N ALA A 92 7.00 -0.40 -5.69
CA ALA A 92 7.87 -0.76 -4.57
C ALA A 92 9.24 -1.21 -5.08
N ASP A 93 10.25 -1.16 -4.22
CA ASP A 93 11.55 -1.75 -4.57
C ASP A 93 11.46 -3.28 -4.66
N ILE A 94 12.39 -3.89 -5.38
CA ILE A 94 12.39 -5.32 -5.68
C ILE A 94 12.39 -6.18 -4.40
N ALA A 95 13.02 -5.74 -3.33
CA ALA A 95 13.06 -6.49 -2.07
C ALA A 95 11.70 -6.46 -1.35
N HIS A 96 10.98 -5.34 -1.43
CA HIS A 96 9.70 -5.12 -0.76
C HIS A 96 8.51 -5.66 -1.56
N MET A 97 8.63 -5.73 -2.89
CA MET A 97 7.54 -6.11 -3.81
C MET A 97 6.81 -7.40 -3.43
N PRO A 98 7.46 -8.51 -3.01
CA PRO A 98 6.74 -9.73 -2.64
C PRO A 98 5.74 -9.53 -1.47
N ARG A 99 6.08 -8.68 -0.50
CA ARG A 99 5.18 -8.35 0.62
C ARG A 99 4.03 -7.44 0.18
N VAL A 100 4.32 -6.47 -0.67
CA VAL A 100 3.31 -5.59 -1.27
C VAL A 100 2.31 -6.39 -2.10
N MET A 101 2.78 -7.30 -2.96
CA MET A 101 1.91 -8.17 -3.76
C MET A 101 1.00 -9.04 -2.90
N TRP A 102 1.54 -9.64 -1.85
CA TRP A 102 0.75 -10.48 -0.95
C TRP A 102 -0.31 -9.68 -0.17
N LEU A 103 0.06 -8.50 0.34
CA LEU A 103 -0.88 -7.61 1.04
C LEU A 103 -1.97 -7.10 0.11
N ALA A 104 -1.61 -6.74 -1.12
CA ALA A 104 -2.58 -6.31 -2.11
C ALA A 104 -3.58 -7.43 -2.44
N ASP A 105 -3.11 -8.65 -2.70
CA ASP A 105 -3.97 -9.82 -2.93
C ASP A 105 -4.87 -10.14 -1.72
N TYR A 106 -4.36 -9.89 -0.50
CA TYR A 106 -5.08 -10.18 0.72
C TYR A 106 -6.12 -9.11 1.09
N LEU A 107 -5.83 -7.82 0.87
CA LEU A 107 -6.60 -6.68 1.39
C LEU A 107 -7.42 -5.94 0.32
N MET A 108 -6.98 -5.95 -0.95
CA MET A 108 -7.68 -5.18 -1.98
C MET A 108 -9.04 -5.82 -2.32
N PRO A 109 -10.09 -5.01 -2.52
CA PRO A 109 -11.36 -5.50 -3.00
C PRO A 109 -11.27 -6.15 -4.39
N ASP A 110 -12.13 -7.13 -4.66
CA ASP A 110 -12.11 -7.93 -5.90
C ASP A 110 -12.35 -7.11 -7.18
N ASN A 111 -12.97 -5.94 -7.07
CA ASN A 111 -13.22 -5.03 -8.19
C ASN A 111 -11.99 -4.16 -8.57
N PHE A 112 -10.82 -4.41 -7.94
CA PHE A 112 -9.58 -3.77 -8.31
C PHE A 112 -8.74 -4.64 -9.24
N ARG A 113 -8.35 -4.07 -10.37
CA ARG A 113 -7.25 -4.59 -11.18
C ARG A 113 -5.93 -4.14 -10.58
N LEU A 114 -5.11 -5.09 -10.14
CA LEU A 114 -3.82 -4.80 -9.50
C LEU A 114 -2.71 -4.78 -10.54
N VAL A 115 -1.88 -3.74 -10.51
CA VAL A 115 -0.69 -3.57 -11.34
C VAL A 115 0.50 -3.34 -10.43
N PHE A 116 1.58 -4.10 -10.61
CA PHE A 116 2.79 -3.99 -9.81
C PHE A 116 3.95 -3.51 -10.66
N VAL A 117 4.65 -2.51 -10.16
CA VAL A 117 5.80 -1.88 -10.82
C VAL A 117 6.99 -1.89 -9.88
N GLU A 118 8.03 -2.61 -10.23
CA GLU A 118 9.27 -2.60 -9.47
C GLU A 118 10.02 -1.28 -9.70
N SER A 119 10.33 -0.57 -8.64
CA SER A 119 11.24 0.55 -8.69
C SER A 119 12.70 0.05 -8.63
N ARG A 120 13.60 0.80 -9.27
CA ARG A 120 15.03 0.52 -9.15
C ARG A 120 15.48 0.81 -7.72
N THR A 121 16.38 -0.01 -7.23
CA THR A 121 17.11 0.23 -5.98
C THR A 121 18.54 0.67 -6.31
N ASP A 122 19.03 1.64 -5.56
CA ASP A 122 20.43 2.08 -5.61
C ASP A 122 21.33 1.28 -4.65
N LEU A 123 20.78 0.23 -4.04
CA LEU A 123 21.53 -0.65 -3.15
C LEU A 123 22.53 -1.49 -3.94
N ASP A 124 23.71 -1.64 -3.39
CA ASP A 124 24.67 -2.65 -3.86
C ASP A 124 24.12 -4.07 -3.62
N GLU A 125 24.77 -5.07 -4.23
CA GLU A 125 24.29 -6.45 -4.20
C GLU A 125 24.20 -7.02 -2.77
N ASP A 126 25.17 -6.69 -1.91
CA ASP A 126 25.18 -7.16 -0.52
C ASP A 126 24.06 -6.51 0.31
N ALA A 127 23.84 -5.22 0.14
CA ALA A 127 22.77 -4.49 0.80
C ALA A 127 21.39 -4.97 0.30
N LEU A 128 21.27 -5.22 -1.01
CA LEU A 128 20.04 -5.77 -1.60
C LEU A 128 19.72 -7.15 -1.03
N GLN A 129 20.70 -8.05 -0.97
CA GLN A 129 20.52 -9.39 -0.39
C GLN A 129 20.12 -9.36 1.09
N LYS A 130 20.69 -8.44 1.87
CA LYS A 130 20.28 -8.22 3.27
C LYS A 130 18.85 -7.70 3.36
N SER A 131 18.47 -6.76 2.49
CA SER A 131 17.11 -6.23 2.41
C SER A 131 16.11 -7.33 2.05
N MET A 132 16.38 -8.12 1.02
CA MET A 132 15.53 -9.25 0.59
C MET A 132 15.30 -10.26 1.73
N LYS A 133 16.36 -10.65 2.46
CA LYS A 133 16.22 -11.55 3.61
C LYS A 133 15.36 -10.96 4.74
N ARG A 134 15.49 -9.65 4.99
CA ARG A 134 14.65 -8.97 5.98
C ARG A 134 13.19 -8.94 5.54
N GLU A 135 12.93 -8.61 4.27
CA GLU A 135 11.59 -8.56 3.72
C GLU A 135 10.93 -9.95 3.64
N GLU A 136 11.68 -10.99 3.32
CA GLU A 136 11.21 -12.37 3.37
C GLU A 136 10.73 -12.77 4.78
N ARG A 137 11.50 -12.41 5.82
CA ARG A 137 11.08 -12.63 7.20
C ARG A 137 9.81 -11.83 7.54
N SER A 138 9.76 -10.56 7.15
CA SER A 138 8.59 -9.71 7.36
C SER A 138 7.35 -10.25 6.63
N LEU A 139 7.52 -10.76 5.40
CA LEU A 139 6.44 -11.40 4.64
C LEU A 139 5.92 -12.65 5.34
N ASN A 140 6.81 -13.51 5.81
CA ASN A 140 6.43 -14.74 6.53
C ASN A 140 5.69 -14.42 7.83
N LEU A 141 6.10 -13.39 8.55
CA LEU A 141 5.37 -12.88 9.72
C LEU A 141 3.99 -12.39 9.35
N THR A 142 3.89 -11.53 8.34
CA THR A 142 2.61 -10.97 7.89
C THR A 142 1.65 -12.08 7.47
N ARG A 143 2.13 -13.06 6.70
CA ARG A 143 1.33 -14.22 6.25
C ARG A 143 0.80 -15.08 7.39
N ASN A 144 1.58 -15.25 8.43
CA ASN A 144 1.18 -16.07 9.58
C ASN A 144 0.33 -15.27 10.58
N TRP A 145 0.68 -14.02 10.79
CA TRP A 145 0.03 -13.19 11.80
C TRP A 145 -1.31 -12.62 11.32
N LEU A 146 -1.35 -12.03 10.13
CA LEU A 146 -2.52 -11.28 9.66
C LEU A 146 -3.79 -12.15 9.61
N PRO A 147 -3.80 -13.33 8.94
CA PRO A 147 -4.98 -14.18 8.91
C PRO A 147 -5.41 -14.70 10.28
N ASN A 148 -4.44 -15.04 11.13
CA ASN A 148 -4.71 -15.67 12.43
C ASN A 148 -5.20 -14.67 13.47
N GLN A 149 -4.68 -13.45 13.47
CA GLN A 149 -5.02 -12.42 14.46
C GLN A 149 -6.20 -11.57 14.02
N MET A 150 -6.27 -11.24 12.74
CA MET A 150 -7.33 -10.38 12.23
C MET A 150 -8.62 -11.14 11.93
N GLY A 151 -8.54 -12.40 11.52
CA GLY A 151 -9.70 -13.25 11.22
C GLY A 151 -10.60 -12.72 10.10
N THR A 152 -10.13 -11.71 9.37
CA THR A 152 -10.88 -11.04 8.31
C THR A 152 -9.95 -10.51 7.22
N ARG A 153 -10.45 -10.48 5.99
CA ARG A 153 -9.80 -9.84 4.83
C ARG A 153 -10.37 -8.44 4.55
N ASN A 154 -11.38 -8.01 5.30
CA ASN A 154 -11.98 -6.69 5.12
C ASN A 154 -10.99 -5.59 5.52
N PRO A 155 -10.53 -4.72 4.61
CA PRO A 155 -9.50 -3.72 4.90
C PRO A 155 -9.92 -2.73 5.99
N ALA A 156 -11.20 -2.39 6.10
CA ALA A 156 -11.69 -1.49 7.15
C ALA A 156 -11.46 -2.10 8.54
N LYS A 157 -11.83 -3.38 8.72
CA LYS A 157 -11.63 -4.10 10.00
C LYS A 157 -10.17 -4.38 10.28
N VAL A 158 -9.38 -4.70 9.25
CA VAL A 158 -7.94 -4.90 9.40
C VAL A 158 -7.27 -3.60 9.86
N GLY A 159 -7.64 -2.45 9.30
CA GLY A 159 -7.15 -1.13 9.74
C GLY A 159 -7.45 -0.87 11.21
N GLU A 160 -8.72 -1.02 11.64
CA GLU A 160 -9.11 -0.85 13.04
C GLU A 160 -8.35 -1.76 14.00
N LEU A 161 -8.14 -3.01 13.63
CA LEU A 161 -7.44 -3.99 14.46
C LEU A 161 -5.94 -3.72 14.50
N ALA A 162 -5.35 -3.29 13.38
CA ALA A 162 -3.95 -2.89 13.31
C ALA A 162 -3.72 -1.65 14.20
N ASP A 163 -4.54 -0.63 14.09
CA ASP A 163 -4.45 0.56 14.96
C ASP A 163 -4.57 0.20 16.45
N LYS A 164 -5.50 -0.67 16.80
CA LYS A 164 -5.63 -1.16 18.19
C LYS A 164 -4.40 -1.94 18.65
N ALA A 165 -3.83 -2.76 17.78
CA ALA A 165 -2.62 -3.55 18.09
C ALA A 165 -1.39 -2.66 18.30
N TYR A 166 -1.24 -1.58 17.53
CA TYR A 166 -0.08 -0.68 17.63
C TYR A 166 -0.25 0.42 18.68
N TRP A 167 -1.45 0.98 18.83
CA TRP A 167 -1.72 2.16 19.66
C TRP A 167 -2.66 1.91 20.83
N GLY A 168 -3.35 0.78 20.87
CA GLY A 168 -4.30 0.42 21.91
C GLY A 168 -3.63 0.04 23.24
N LYS A 169 -4.45 -0.02 24.32
CA LYS A 169 -4.02 -0.55 25.63
C LYS A 169 -3.54 -2.00 25.55
N ASP A 170 -3.95 -2.72 24.51
CA ASP A 170 -3.60 -4.12 24.23
C ASP A 170 -2.49 -4.20 23.16
N SER A 171 -1.64 -3.17 23.05
CA SER A 171 -0.53 -3.17 22.08
C SER A 171 0.27 -4.46 22.20
N ILE A 172 0.36 -5.18 21.08
CA ILE A 172 1.14 -6.41 21.01
C ILE A 172 2.58 -6.06 21.35
N SER A 173 3.09 -6.63 22.43
CA SER A 173 4.45 -6.37 22.86
C SER A 173 5.42 -6.93 21.81
N ASN A 174 6.57 -6.28 21.64
CA ASN A 174 7.65 -6.80 20.80
C ASN A 174 8.04 -8.24 21.17
N LYS A 175 7.73 -8.68 22.39
CA LYS A 175 7.91 -10.05 22.84
C LYS A 175 6.94 -11.02 22.16
N GLU A 176 5.66 -10.67 22.06
CA GLU A 176 4.64 -11.52 21.40
C GLU A 176 4.90 -11.62 19.90
N ILE A 177 5.36 -10.53 19.27
CA ILE A 177 5.82 -10.54 17.89
C ILE A 177 7.01 -11.50 17.74
N ASN A 178 8.01 -11.41 18.61
CA ASN A 178 9.18 -12.29 18.58
C ASN A 178 8.83 -13.76 18.91
N ASP A 179 7.93 -13.99 19.82
CA ASP A 179 7.47 -15.35 20.18
C ASP A 179 6.70 -16.00 19.02
N SER A 180 5.89 -15.23 18.28
CA SER A 180 5.23 -15.68 17.04
C SER A 180 6.24 -16.01 15.93
N ILE A 181 7.34 -15.24 15.84
CA ILE A 181 8.47 -15.52 14.92
C ILE A 181 9.15 -16.84 15.25
N GLN A 182 9.33 -17.16 16.53
CA GLN A 182 10.01 -18.37 16.94
C GLN A 182 9.14 -19.62 16.78
N GLN A 183 7.81 -19.50 16.88
CA GLN A 183 6.86 -20.61 16.67
C GLN A 183 6.65 -20.93 15.18
N ALA A 184 6.99 -20.01 14.27
CA ALA A 184 6.89 -20.20 12.81
C ALA A 184 8.18 -20.82 12.18
N LYS A 185 9.16 -21.18 13.00
CA LYS A 185 10.39 -21.91 12.60
C LYS A 185 10.24 -23.40 12.83
#